data_c5d42bd3fcbd32270afbc7fdd9c39813
#
_entry.id   c5d42bd3fcbd32270afbc7fdd9c39813
#
_cell.length_a   1.000
_cell.length_b   1.000
_cell.length_c   1.000
_cell.angle_alpha   90.00
_cell.angle_beta   90.00
_cell.angle_gamma   90.00
#
_symmetry.space_group_name_H-M   'P 1'
#
loop_
_entity.id
_entity.type
_entity.pdbx_description
1 polymer ?
#
loop_
_entity_poly.entity_id
_entity_poly.type
_entity_poly.pdbx_seq_one_letter_code
_entity_poly.pdbx_strand_id
1 'polypeptide(L)'
;MKKTRIVGGLVFGAIAALGIGLFAAEPHPSDTFRQYCVKCHGEDGKAQTPKGKQLKAQNFTDEEWQQQKSDKELIKIVTEGGMDMPAFGKKLTQEQIESLVKNDVRGFGKK
;
A
#
# COMPACT_ATOMS: atom_id res chain seq x y z
N MET A 1 26.89 5.48 -55.92
CA MET A 1 26.71 5.52 -55.39
C MET A 1 26.13 5.28 -54.45
N LYS A 2 25.84 5.30 -53.87
CA LYS A 2 25.50 5.11 -53.09
C LYS A 2 24.95 4.90 -52.18
N LYS A 3 24.66 4.87 -51.59
CA LYS A 3 24.32 4.70 -50.83
C LYS A 3 23.75 4.46 -49.95
N THR A 4 23.45 4.37 -49.21
CA THR A 4 22.95 4.21 -48.56
C THR A 4 22.54 3.99 -47.67
N ARG A 5 22.28 3.98 -46.98
CA ARG A 5 21.94 3.84 -46.19
C ARG A 5 21.42 3.64 -45.34
N ILE A 6 21.06 3.57 -44.51
CA ILE A 6 20.65 3.48 -43.78
C ILE A 6 20.00 3.28 -43.01
N VAL A 7 19.71 3.36 -42.39
CA VAL A 7 19.03 3.31 -41.87
C VAL A 7 18.59 2.76 -40.86
N GLY A 8 18.38 2.49 -40.54
CA GLY A 8 17.97 1.84 -39.62
C GLY A 8 17.79 2.24 -38.40
N GLY A 9 18.00 2.29 -37.81
CA GLY A 9 18.05 2.60 -36.64
C GLY A 9 16.96 2.76 -35.92
N LEU A 10 16.21 2.85 -36.16
CA LEU A 10 15.21 3.24 -35.60
C LEU A 10 14.57 2.45 -34.71
N VAL A 11 14.60 1.54 -34.66
CA VAL A 11 13.90 0.74 -33.94
C VAL A 11 13.94 0.75 -32.55
N PHE A 12 14.84 1.21 -31.98
CA PHE A 12 15.01 1.06 -30.73
C PHE A 12 14.18 1.75 -29.81
N GLY A 13 13.71 2.79 -29.97
CA GLY A 13 12.99 3.52 -28.97
C GLY A 13 11.81 2.80 -28.42
N ALA A 14 11.24 2.01 -29.19
CA ALA A 14 10.03 1.36 -28.76
C ALA A 14 10.24 0.46 -27.57
N ILE A 15 11.37 -0.10 -27.47
CA ILE A 15 11.61 -1.02 -26.41
C ILE A 15 11.62 -0.35 -25.07
N ALA A 16 12.18 0.82 -25.00
CA ALA A 16 12.24 1.49 -23.73
C ALA A 16 10.87 1.77 -23.17
N ALA A 17 9.96 2.08 -24.01
CA ALA A 17 8.64 2.43 -23.53
C ALA A 17 7.95 1.28 -22.84
N LEU A 18 8.21 0.07 -23.28
CA LEU A 18 7.57 -1.06 -22.68
C LEU A 18 7.95 -1.26 -21.23
N GLY A 19 9.17 -0.97 -20.87
CA GLY A 19 9.61 -1.19 -19.51
C GLY A 19 8.89 -0.33 -18.51
N ILE A 20 8.46 0.83 -18.92
CA ILE A 20 7.84 1.74 -18.00
C ILE A 20 6.51 1.22 -17.50
N GLY A 21 5.77 0.56 -18.32
CA GLY A 21 4.47 0.07 -17.92
C GLY A 21 4.50 -0.96 -16.82
N LEU A 22 5.68 -1.55 -16.57
CA LEU A 22 5.77 -2.56 -15.54
C LEU A 22 5.80 -2.00 -14.13
N PHE A 23 5.94 -0.70 -14.00
CA PHE A 23 6.02 -0.11 -12.67
C PHE A 23 4.74 0.60 -12.27
N ALA A 24 3.62 0.07 -12.69
CA ALA A 24 2.35 0.62 -12.26
C ALA A 24 2.23 0.47 -10.75
N ALA A 25 1.62 1.45 -10.13
CA ALA A 25 1.44 1.41 -8.69
C ALA A 25 0.52 0.28 -8.29
N GLU A 26 0.72 -0.25 -7.12
CA GLU A 26 -0.16 -1.25 -6.55
C GLU A 26 -1.54 -0.65 -6.32
N PRO A 27 -2.59 -1.44 -6.46
CA PRO A 27 -3.93 -0.94 -6.18
C PRO A 27 -4.06 -0.57 -4.71
N HIS A 28 -4.88 0.41 -4.43
CA HIS A 28 -5.13 0.86 -3.07
C HIS A 28 -6.63 0.81 -2.79
N PRO A 29 -7.05 0.12 -1.74
CA PRO A 29 -6.18 -0.66 -0.86
C PRO A 29 -5.72 -1.95 -1.52
N SER A 30 -4.59 -2.46 -1.06
CA SER A 30 -4.00 -3.68 -1.61
C SER A 30 -4.85 -4.91 -1.27
N ASP A 31 -4.59 -6.01 -1.98
CA ASP A 31 -5.26 -7.27 -1.69
C ASP A 31 -4.98 -7.76 -0.28
N THR A 32 -3.76 -7.55 0.20
CA THR A 32 -3.39 -7.93 1.57
C THR A 32 -4.23 -7.15 2.58
N PHE A 33 -4.39 -5.85 2.37
CA PHE A 33 -5.23 -5.04 3.24
C PHE A 33 -6.68 -5.53 3.21
N ARG A 34 -7.19 -5.81 2.04
CA ARG A 34 -8.57 -6.31 1.92
C ARG A 34 -8.77 -7.62 2.66
N GLN A 35 -7.80 -8.49 2.60
CA GLN A 35 -7.92 -9.80 3.22
C GLN A 35 -7.87 -9.74 4.75
N TYR A 36 -7.02 -8.88 5.30
CA TYR A 36 -6.74 -8.92 6.74
C TYR A 36 -7.21 -7.72 7.54
N CYS A 37 -7.48 -6.61 6.90
CA CYS A 37 -7.69 -5.35 7.62
C CYS A 37 -9.06 -4.72 7.43
N VAL A 38 -9.70 -4.96 6.30
CA VAL A 38 -10.94 -4.30 5.93
C VAL A 38 -12.09 -4.59 6.89
N LYS A 39 -12.12 -5.76 7.47
CA LYS A 39 -13.21 -6.12 8.38
C LYS A 39 -13.38 -5.09 9.50
N CYS A 40 -12.29 -4.55 9.99
CA CYS A 40 -12.32 -3.54 11.03
C CYS A 40 -12.10 -2.12 10.48
N HIS A 41 -11.09 -1.95 9.63
CA HIS A 41 -10.71 -0.61 9.18
C HIS A 41 -11.49 -0.10 7.96
N GLY A 42 -12.19 -0.99 7.25
CA GLY A 42 -13.01 -0.61 6.10
C GLY A 42 -12.22 -0.44 4.82
N GLU A 43 -12.91 -0.56 3.68
CA GLU A 43 -12.29 -0.32 2.36
C GLU A 43 -11.80 1.11 2.23
N ASP A 44 -12.45 2.04 2.92
CA ASP A 44 -12.10 3.46 2.89
C ASP A 44 -11.17 3.87 4.03
N GLY A 45 -10.78 2.92 4.88
CA GLY A 45 -9.89 3.19 6.01
C GLY A 45 -10.51 3.97 7.15
N LYS A 46 -11.82 4.23 7.10
CA LYS A 46 -12.49 5.07 8.11
C LYS A 46 -12.98 4.31 9.33
N ALA A 47 -12.81 2.99 9.33
CA ALA A 47 -13.19 2.14 10.47
C ALA A 47 -14.68 2.23 10.82
N GLN A 48 -15.54 2.42 9.82
CA GLN A 48 -16.96 2.54 10.03
C GLN A 48 -17.72 1.23 9.80
N THR A 49 -17.00 0.12 9.73
CA THR A 49 -17.63 -1.20 9.66
C THR A 49 -18.24 -1.54 11.04
N PRO A 50 -19.19 -2.48 11.10
CA PRO A 50 -19.72 -2.89 12.40
C PRO A 50 -18.63 -3.33 13.38
N LYS A 51 -17.68 -4.12 12.89
CA LYS A 51 -16.57 -4.60 13.72
C LYS A 51 -15.65 -3.45 14.13
N GLY A 52 -15.36 -2.54 13.20
CA GLY A 52 -14.52 -1.40 13.48
C GLY A 52 -15.12 -0.50 14.55
N LYS A 53 -16.42 -0.28 14.49
CA LYS A 53 -17.10 0.53 15.51
C LYS A 53 -17.10 -0.18 16.86
N GLN A 54 -17.36 -1.47 16.85
CA GLN A 54 -17.39 -2.26 18.08
C GLN A 54 -16.04 -2.23 18.79
N LEU A 55 -14.96 -2.39 18.05
CA LEU A 55 -13.61 -2.46 18.60
C LEU A 55 -12.90 -1.11 18.61
N LYS A 56 -13.55 -0.05 18.16
CA LYS A 56 -12.98 1.29 18.11
C LYS A 56 -11.69 1.31 17.30
N ALA A 57 -11.73 0.69 16.13
CA ALA A 57 -10.56 0.66 15.25
C ALA A 57 -10.21 2.06 14.77
N GLN A 58 -8.96 2.28 14.46
CA GLN A 58 -8.47 3.60 14.06
C GLN A 58 -8.97 3.99 12.68
N ASN A 59 -9.39 5.24 12.56
CA ASN A 59 -9.72 5.86 11.28
C ASN A 59 -8.42 6.39 10.66
N PHE A 60 -8.00 5.80 9.57
CA PHE A 60 -6.74 6.17 8.92
C PHE A 60 -6.81 7.49 8.16
N THR A 61 -8.00 8.04 7.94
CA THR A 61 -8.12 9.35 7.27
C THR A 61 -7.92 10.51 8.23
N ASP A 62 -7.74 10.24 9.52
CA ASP A 62 -7.50 11.26 10.54
C ASP A 62 -6.08 11.80 10.37
N GLU A 63 -5.96 13.05 9.93
CA GLU A 63 -4.65 13.64 9.64
C GLU A 63 -3.78 13.81 10.88
N GLU A 64 -4.38 14.18 11.99
CA GLU A 64 -3.64 14.39 13.22
C GLU A 64 -3.00 13.08 13.67
N TRP A 65 -3.79 12.01 13.63
CA TRP A 65 -3.27 10.69 13.95
C TRP A 65 -2.13 10.28 13.02
N GLN A 66 -2.29 10.55 11.71
CA GLN A 66 -1.26 10.21 10.74
C GLN A 66 0.06 10.94 11.04
N GLN A 67 -0.01 12.15 11.52
CA GLN A 67 1.18 12.92 11.84
C GLN A 67 1.83 12.52 13.16
N GLN A 68 1.05 12.01 14.08
CA GLN A 68 1.56 11.63 15.39
C GLN A 68 2.27 10.29 15.42
N LYS A 69 2.00 9.43 14.47
CA LYS A 69 2.54 8.07 14.46
C LYS A 69 3.65 7.92 13.43
N SER A 70 4.76 7.34 13.84
CA SER A 70 5.84 7.01 12.90
C SER A 70 5.53 5.70 12.20
N ASP A 71 6.15 5.49 11.05
CA ASP A 71 6.03 4.21 10.34
C ASP A 71 6.48 3.06 11.23
N LYS A 72 7.56 3.28 11.98
CA LYS A 72 8.09 2.24 12.87
C LYS A 72 7.07 1.83 13.93
N GLU A 73 6.38 2.81 14.50
CA GLU A 73 5.35 2.52 15.49
C GLU A 73 4.19 1.75 14.87
N LEU A 74 3.78 2.13 13.67
CA LEU A 74 2.68 1.45 12.99
C LEU A 74 3.06 0.02 12.60
N ILE A 75 4.29 -0.17 12.14
CA ILE A 75 4.79 -1.50 11.81
C ILE A 75 4.78 -2.38 13.06
N LYS A 76 5.20 -1.82 14.18
CA LYS A 76 5.20 -2.57 15.44
C LYS A 76 3.77 -2.96 15.85
N ILE A 77 2.83 -2.06 15.72
CA ILE A 77 1.43 -2.34 16.06
C ILE A 77 0.87 -3.47 15.20
N VAL A 78 1.13 -3.43 13.90
CA VAL A 78 0.65 -4.49 13.00
C VAL A 78 1.33 -5.82 13.35
N THR A 79 2.61 -5.78 13.64
CA THR A 79 3.38 -7.00 13.95
C THR A 79 2.94 -7.63 15.26
N GLU A 80 2.82 -6.83 16.30
CA GLU A 80 2.58 -7.33 17.66
C GLU A 80 1.13 -7.25 18.12
N GLY A 81 0.32 -6.50 17.40
CA GLY A 81 -1.05 -6.26 17.80
C GLY A 81 -1.13 -5.25 18.93
N GLY A 82 -2.33 -4.93 19.34
CA GLY A 82 -2.54 -4.03 20.45
C GLY A 82 -4.01 -3.87 20.74
N MET A 83 -4.36 -3.82 22.00
CA MET A 83 -5.73 -3.74 22.44
C MET A 83 -6.55 -4.84 21.76
N ASP A 84 -7.51 -4.46 20.93
CA ASP A 84 -8.35 -5.45 20.25
C ASP A 84 -7.85 -5.81 18.85
N MET A 85 -6.76 -5.22 18.42
CA MET A 85 -6.19 -5.53 17.12
C MET A 85 -5.29 -6.76 17.22
N PRO A 86 -5.53 -7.80 16.39
CA PRO A 86 -4.68 -8.99 16.47
C PRO A 86 -3.28 -8.72 15.91
N ALA A 87 -2.34 -9.57 16.30
CA ALA A 87 -0.96 -9.50 15.81
C ALA A 87 -0.85 -10.23 14.48
N PHE A 88 -0.12 -9.66 13.54
CA PHE A 88 0.05 -10.24 12.22
C PHE A 88 1.47 -10.71 11.93
N GLY A 89 2.38 -10.60 12.89
CA GLY A 89 3.79 -10.94 12.69
C GLY A 89 4.04 -12.38 12.27
N LYS A 90 3.13 -13.30 12.60
CA LYS A 90 3.26 -14.70 12.21
C LYS A 90 2.48 -15.04 10.96
N LYS A 91 1.59 -14.16 10.53
CA LYS A 91 0.76 -14.40 9.35
C LYS A 91 1.30 -13.73 8.11
N LEU A 92 2.01 -12.64 8.28
CA LEU A 92 2.51 -11.83 7.18
C LEU A 92 4.02 -11.67 7.32
N THR A 93 4.70 -11.54 6.18
CA THR A 93 6.13 -11.28 6.22
C THR A 93 6.37 -9.85 6.64
N GLN A 94 7.58 -9.56 7.08
CA GLN A 94 7.96 -8.21 7.45
C GLN A 94 7.76 -7.25 6.27
N GLU A 95 8.10 -7.69 5.06
CA GLU A 95 7.92 -6.87 3.87
C GLU A 95 6.44 -6.56 3.61
N GLN A 96 5.57 -7.54 3.82
CA GLN A 96 4.13 -7.31 3.65
C GLN A 96 3.62 -6.30 4.68
N ILE A 97 4.08 -6.40 5.92
CA ILE A 97 3.68 -5.48 6.97
C ILE A 97 4.15 -4.06 6.66
N GLU A 98 5.40 -3.93 6.23
CA GLU A 98 5.92 -2.61 5.85
C GLU A 98 5.15 -2.00 4.70
N SER A 99 4.81 -2.82 3.71
CA SER A 99 4.04 -2.36 2.56
C SER A 99 2.63 -1.92 2.99
N LEU A 100 1.99 -2.68 3.88
CA LEU A 100 0.69 -2.31 4.40
C LEU A 100 0.74 -0.93 5.05
N VAL A 101 1.74 -0.69 5.87
CA VAL A 101 1.84 0.60 6.57
C VAL A 101 2.14 1.73 5.59
N LYS A 102 3.16 1.55 4.77
CA LYS A 102 3.65 2.65 3.91
C LYS A 102 2.71 2.96 2.76
N ASN A 103 2.02 1.97 2.25
CA ASN A 103 1.14 2.17 1.10
C ASN A 103 -0.33 2.25 1.46
N ASP A 104 -0.82 1.32 2.26
CA ASP A 104 -2.25 1.33 2.58
C ASP A 104 -2.59 2.31 3.70
N VAL A 105 -2.02 2.14 4.87
CA VAL A 105 -2.35 3.00 6.01
C VAL A 105 -2.03 4.45 5.69
N ARG A 106 -0.83 4.72 5.20
CA ARG A 106 -0.46 6.08 4.83
C ARG A 106 -1.23 6.58 3.62
N GLY A 107 -1.59 5.68 2.71
CA GLY A 107 -2.38 6.04 1.54
C GLY A 107 -3.74 6.61 1.88
N PHE A 108 -4.39 6.11 2.93
CA PHE A 108 -5.67 6.65 3.37
C PHE A 108 -5.55 8.06 3.94
N GLY A 109 -4.38 8.43 4.42
CA GLY A 109 -4.15 9.76 4.97
C GLY A 109 -3.83 10.82 3.93
N LYS A 110 -3.66 10.42 2.67
CA LYS A 110 -3.34 11.36 1.59
C LYS A 110 -4.63 11.90 0.98
N LYS A 111 -4.60 13.16 0.63
CA LYS A 111 -5.74 13.81 0.01
C LYS A 111 -5.48 14.18 -1.43
#